data_d3509679b6f5649b91d2ae438cebc128
#
_entry.id   d3509679b6f5649b91d2ae438cebc128
#
_cell.length_a   1.000
_cell.length_b   1.000
_cell.length_c   1.000
_cell.angle_alpha   90.00
_cell.angle_beta   90.00
_cell.angle_gamma   90.00
#
_symmetry.space_group_name_H-M   'P 1'
#
loop_
_entity.id
_entity.type
_entity.pdbx_description
1 polymer ?
#
loop_
_entity_poly.entity_id
_entity_poly.type
_entity_poly.pdbx_seq_one_letter_code
_entity_poly.pdbx_strand_id
1 'polypeptide(L)'
;MQKFVIVLLLIALAGCQSAATPDPGAGTGSGYEVLAAEIAAGRPVAVGKLRRAFMADPSFPGALSRLTELENQALQLATDEPLKLGSLGSAILDIYQGSLAGHFAMQRFYEHVENPETAAMHEGWVERIRTDIDSTGDGSLQQPYLAVSPLEPVAYARSQGLLPVGSIYRTTDSHDFVLLLQARPGEGPLSSTHFNLQSVYDAVRSELDRSDHSAADGATGSVDEFNPFALMIYLARQGDSAAQAAIGAYQATHDRPKDAIEWLRSSSRSGNVLANNLLARVFFEIAEQAEDGAAREAALGQVMENYVHAVALGSLDSAYALGVLYVNEHYGEDNIDSGLPLLRQAAAGGHTGANLYLGHLSYQGRQVDQSYAEAGSYYLKAAQTDSPSAKKTYARFALDRRHSEQEHPQTVPWLTDLADSEDDAEAMVLLGNLHARGVGTPQNFRKARRWFTRAVKASEQDANIVNEVAWVLATSNLNDLKREAYALSLMTTLMESDEAARARPEYLDTWAASYAANGQFERAIDVQEEALEKAQEGNDPAVIEELESHLERFRAGEILSEEAP
;
A
#
# COMPACT_ATOMS: atom_id res chain seq x y z
N MET A 1 -21.61 -32.73 -53.00
CA MET A 1 -21.74 -34.06 -52.42
C MET A 1 -20.40 -34.75 -52.51
N GLN A 2 -19.60 -34.66 -51.47
CA GLN A 2 -18.46 -35.55 -51.25
C GLN A 2 -18.28 -35.66 -49.74
N LYS A 3 -18.64 -36.80 -49.20
CA LYS A 3 -18.55 -37.15 -47.78
C LYS A 3 -17.07 -37.42 -47.49
N PHE A 4 -16.46 -36.61 -46.62
CA PHE A 4 -15.20 -37.00 -45.99
C PHE A 4 -15.52 -37.78 -44.70
N VAL A 5 -15.16 -39.03 -44.72
CA VAL A 5 -15.16 -39.94 -43.58
C VAL A 5 -13.88 -39.65 -42.81
N ILE A 6 -14.01 -39.08 -41.61
CA ILE A 6 -12.90 -38.98 -40.66
C ILE A 6 -12.85 -40.30 -39.90
N VAL A 7 -11.82 -41.09 -40.18
CA VAL A 7 -11.45 -42.29 -39.44
C VAL A 7 -10.80 -41.84 -38.12
N LEU A 8 -11.48 -42.01 -37.01
CA LEU A 8 -10.92 -41.90 -35.70
C LEU A 8 -9.91 -43.05 -35.48
N LEU A 9 -8.63 -42.75 -35.52
CA LEU A 9 -7.57 -43.65 -35.08
C LEU A 9 -7.47 -43.52 -33.54
N LEU A 10 -8.14 -44.40 -32.82
CA LEU A 10 -7.86 -44.67 -31.42
C LEU A 10 -6.50 -45.37 -31.32
N ILE A 11 -5.44 -44.64 -31.09
CA ILE A 11 -4.17 -45.23 -30.67
C ILE A 11 -4.26 -45.43 -29.13
N ALA A 12 -4.66 -46.62 -28.77
CA ALA A 12 -4.45 -47.15 -27.43
C ALA A 12 -2.91 -47.39 -27.30
N LEU A 13 -2.21 -46.45 -26.71
CA LEU A 13 -0.86 -46.65 -26.21
C LEU A 13 -0.94 -47.43 -24.90
N ALA A 14 -1.12 -48.76 -25.01
CA ALA A 14 -0.75 -49.70 -23.99
C ALA A 14 0.77 -49.81 -24.01
N GLY A 15 1.47 -48.90 -23.36
CA GLY A 15 2.86 -49.05 -23.02
C GLY A 15 2.98 -50.12 -21.96
N CYS A 16 3.31 -51.34 -22.35
CA CYS A 16 3.83 -52.38 -21.46
C CYS A 16 5.16 -51.88 -20.86
N GLN A 17 5.14 -51.15 -19.78
CA GLN A 17 6.27 -51.10 -18.88
C GLN A 17 6.31 -52.40 -18.10
N SER A 18 7.32 -53.22 -18.37
CA SER A 18 7.64 -54.38 -17.52
C SER A 18 7.88 -53.84 -16.12
N ALA A 19 6.98 -54.23 -15.19
CA ALA A 19 7.16 -53.97 -13.81
C ALA A 19 8.41 -54.71 -13.30
N ALA A 20 9.52 -53.97 -13.24
CA ALA A 20 10.65 -54.37 -12.41
C ALA A 20 10.15 -54.30 -10.97
N THR A 21 10.13 -55.40 -10.28
CA THR A 21 9.89 -55.44 -8.84
C THR A 21 10.90 -54.54 -8.15
N PRO A 22 10.50 -53.56 -7.35
CA PRO A 22 11.44 -52.69 -6.67
C PRO A 22 12.27 -53.55 -5.70
N ASP A 23 13.58 -53.42 -5.81
CA ASP A 23 14.53 -53.92 -4.86
C ASP A 23 14.27 -53.26 -3.49
N PRO A 24 14.02 -54.02 -2.39
CA PRO A 24 13.73 -53.43 -1.08
C PRO A 24 14.94 -52.78 -0.40
N GLY A 25 16.03 -52.53 -1.13
CA GLY A 25 17.28 -51.97 -0.61
C GLY A 25 17.66 -50.54 -1.07
N ALA A 26 16.89 -49.90 -1.98
CA ALA A 26 17.22 -48.56 -2.47
C ALA A 26 16.22 -47.50 -1.93
N GLY A 27 16.28 -47.23 -0.65
CA GLY A 27 15.48 -46.23 0.03
C GLY A 27 16.20 -44.92 0.27
N THR A 28 16.36 -44.05 -0.75
CA THR A 28 16.63 -42.60 -0.54
C THR A 28 16.07 -41.80 -1.71
N GLY A 29 14.82 -42.01 -2.03
CA GLY A 29 14.08 -41.00 -2.82
C GLY A 29 13.96 -39.72 -1.98
N SER A 30 14.07 -38.53 -2.60
CA SER A 30 13.83 -37.27 -1.91
C SER A 30 12.43 -37.26 -1.29
N GLY A 31 12.21 -36.44 -0.27
CA GLY A 31 10.90 -36.34 0.36
C GLY A 31 9.79 -35.98 -0.64
N TYR A 32 10.11 -35.25 -1.69
CA TYR A 32 9.21 -34.91 -2.78
C TYR A 32 8.87 -36.14 -3.67
N GLU A 33 9.87 -36.89 -4.11
CA GLU A 33 9.65 -38.08 -4.96
C GLU A 33 8.73 -39.13 -4.28
N VAL A 34 8.87 -39.31 -2.97
CA VAL A 34 7.98 -40.18 -2.20
C VAL A 34 6.52 -39.71 -2.25
N LEU A 35 6.29 -38.39 -2.06
CA LEU A 35 4.95 -37.82 -2.09
C LEU A 35 4.35 -37.84 -3.51
N ALA A 36 5.16 -37.56 -4.52
CA ALA A 36 4.75 -37.66 -5.92
C ALA A 36 4.32 -39.10 -6.30
N ALA A 37 5.07 -40.11 -5.85
CA ALA A 37 4.70 -41.51 -6.03
C ALA A 37 3.39 -41.89 -5.29
N GLU A 38 3.11 -41.29 -4.15
CA GLU A 38 1.84 -41.47 -3.44
C GLU A 38 0.65 -40.90 -4.23
N ILE A 39 0.80 -39.71 -4.81
CA ILE A 39 -0.20 -39.10 -5.68
C ILE A 39 -0.45 -39.97 -6.91
N ALA A 40 0.61 -40.42 -7.57
CA ALA A 40 0.52 -41.30 -8.75
C ALA A 40 -0.21 -42.65 -8.40
N ALA A 41 -0.07 -43.12 -7.16
CA ALA A 41 -0.77 -44.29 -6.65
C ALA A 41 -2.21 -43.98 -6.18
N GLY A 42 -2.72 -42.77 -6.40
CA GLY A 42 -4.07 -42.33 -5.99
C GLY A 42 -4.24 -42.12 -4.48
N ARG A 43 -3.15 -42.04 -3.72
CA ARG A 43 -3.23 -41.81 -2.29
C ARG A 43 -3.31 -40.30 -1.97
N PRO A 44 -4.10 -39.90 -0.97
CA PRO A 44 -4.23 -38.48 -0.61
C PRO A 44 -2.95 -37.94 0.01
N VAL A 45 -2.48 -36.82 -0.51
CA VAL A 45 -1.32 -36.07 0.00
C VAL A 45 -1.76 -34.65 0.39
N ALA A 46 -1.31 -34.19 1.56
CA ALA A 46 -1.54 -32.80 1.98
C ALA A 46 -0.72 -31.84 1.10
N VAL A 47 -1.38 -30.87 0.47
CA VAL A 47 -0.78 -29.93 -0.48
C VAL A 47 0.39 -29.16 0.13
N GLY A 48 0.25 -28.62 1.33
CA GLY A 48 1.33 -27.88 1.99
C GLY A 48 2.56 -28.75 2.30
N LYS A 49 2.38 -30.05 2.54
CA LYS A 49 3.51 -30.98 2.68
C LYS A 49 4.23 -31.19 1.35
N LEU A 50 3.46 -31.32 0.25
CA LEU A 50 4.00 -31.48 -1.10
C LEU A 50 4.79 -30.22 -1.52
N ARG A 51 4.23 -29.03 -1.30
CA ARG A 51 4.86 -27.74 -1.62
C ARG A 51 6.19 -27.57 -0.88
N ARG A 52 6.21 -27.77 0.44
CA ARG A 52 7.45 -27.70 1.23
C ARG A 52 8.48 -28.75 0.81
N ALA A 53 8.05 -29.97 0.51
CA ALA A 53 8.95 -31.03 0.07
C ALA A 53 9.59 -30.71 -1.29
N PHE A 54 8.85 -30.10 -2.23
CA PHE A 54 9.38 -29.67 -3.52
C PHE A 54 10.43 -28.55 -3.37
N MET A 55 10.15 -27.53 -2.58
CA MET A 55 11.12 -26.45 -2.33
C MET A 55 12.37 -26.91 -1.59
N ALA A 56 12.25 -27.95 -0.76
CA ALA A 56 13.37 -28.54 -0.04
C ALA A 56 14.16 -29.61 -0.86
N ASP A 57 13.67 -29.96 -2.05
CA ASP A 57 14.28 -30.96 -2.91
C ASP A 57 15.61 -30.44 -3.51
N PRO A 58 16.69 -31.22 -3.47
CA PRO A 58 17.97 -30.81 -4.08
C PRO A 58 17.88 -30.51 -5.59
N SER A 59 16.88 -31.04 -6.29
CA SER A 59 16.63 -30.77 -7.72
C SER A 59 15.83 -29.50 -7.98
N PHE A 60 15.25 -28.88 -6.92
CA PHE A 60 14.38 -27.72 -7.04
C PHE A 60 14.99 -26.57 -7.86
N PRO A 61 16.25 -26.12 -7.62
CA PRO A 61 16.86 -25.06 -8.41
C PRO A 61 16.92 -25.36 -9.92
N GLY A 62 17.31 -26.57 -10.29
CA GLY A 62 17.38 -26.98 -11.70
C GLY A 62 16.01 -27.17 -12.35
N ALA A 63 15.01 -27.60 -11.58
CA ALA A 63 13.62 -27.76 -12.04
C ALA A 63 12.92 -26.41 -12.27
N LEU A 64 13.25 -25.40 -11.46
CA LEU A 64 12.54 -24.11 -11.40
C LEU A 64 12.57 -23.35 -12.72
N SER A 65 13.70 -23.31 -13.43
CA SER A 65 13.83 -22.60 -14.71
C SER A 65 12.87 -23.17 -15.77
N ARG A 66 12.86 -24.51 -15.91
CA ARG A 66 11.98 -25.18 -16.86
C ARG A 66 10.51 -25.09 -16.46
N LEU A 67 10.22 -25.18 -15.16
CA LEU A 67 8.88 -24.99 -14.61
C LEU A 67 8.35 -23.61 -14.96
N THR A 68 9.13 -22.55 -14.69
CA THR A 68 8.77 -21.16 -14.96
C THR A 68 8.52 -20.91 -16.47
N GLU A 69 9.35 -21.47 -17.34
CA GLU A 69 9.15 -21.35 -18.79
C GLU A 69 7.82 -21.96 -19.23
N LEU A 70 7.52 -23.19 -18.80
CA LEU A 70 6.28 -23.87 -19.15
C LEU A 70 5.04 -23.21 -18.55
N GLU A 71 5.12 -22.76 -17.29
CA GLU A 71 4.04 -22.01 -16.62
C GLU A 71 3.75 -20.71 -17.37
N ASN A 72 4.79 -19.97 -17.81
CA ASN A 72 4.62 -18.75 -18.59
C ASN A 72 3.89 -19.03 -19.92
N GLN A 73 4.32 -20.06 -20.66
CA GLN A 73 3.66 -20.46 -21.90
C GLN A 73 2.20 -20.86 -21.67
N ALA A 74 1.92 -21.66 -20.64
CA ALA A 74 0.56 -22.07 -20.31
C ALA A 74 -0.34 -20.88 -19.93
N LEU A 75 0.16 -19.97 -19.11
CA LEU A 75 -0.60 -18.80 -18.70
C LEU A 75 -0.84 -17.81 -19.84
N GLN A 76 0.08 -17.66 -20.80
CA GLN A 76 -0.14 -16.84 -21.99
C GLN A 76 -1.21 -17.42 -22.92
N LEU A 77 -1.26 -18.75 -23.08
CA LEU A 77 -2.18 -19.42 -23.99
C LEU A 77 -3.55 -19.76 -23.38
N ALA A 78 -3.71 -19.55 -22.06
CA ALA A 78 -4.89 -19.98 -21.34
C ALA A 78 -6.22 -19.39 -21.85
N THR A 79 -6.18 -18.23 -22.49
CA THR A 79 -7.36 -17.56 -23.04
C THR A 79 -7.61 -17.94 -24.52
N ASP A 80 -6.56 -17.96 -25.33
CA ASP A 80 -6.69 -17.94 -26.78
C ASP A 80 -6.51 -19.33 -27.44
N GLU A 81 -5.74 -20.22 -26.82
CA GLU A 81 -5.41 -21.53 -27.41
C GLU A 81 -5.56 -22.70 -26.41
N PRO A 82 -6.76 -22.93 -25.86
CA PRO A 82 -6.97 -23.93 -24.80
C PRO A 82 -6.57 -25.37 -25.18
N LEU A 83 -6.56 -25.72 -26.47
CA LEU A 83 -6.12 -27.05 -26.92
C LEU A 83 -4.63 -27.31 -26.65
N LYS A 84 -3.79 -26.28 -26.65
CA LYS A 84 -2.36 -26.44 -26.36
C LYS A 84 -2.07 -26.64 -24.87
N LEU A 85 -3.01 -26.30 -24.01
CA LEU A 85 -2.86 -26.40 -22.56
C LEU A 85 -2.70 -27.83 -22.07
N GLY A 86 -3.28 -28.82 -22.77
CA GLY A 86 -3.19 -30.22 -22.36
C GLY A 86 -1.74 -30.73 -22.30
N SER A 87 -0.95 -30.45 -23.34
CA SER A 87 0.47 -30.85 -23.36
C SER A 87 1.33 -30.04 -22.41
N LEU A 88 1.06 -28.73 -22.30
CA LEU A 88 1.80 -27.85 -21.38
C LEU A 88 1.50 -28.19 -19.92
N GLY A 89 0.22 -28.32 -19.56
CA GLY A 89 -0.20 -28.68 -18.21
C GLY A 89 0.36 -30.02 -17.76
N SER A 90 0.35 -31.04 -18.66
CA SER A 90 0.99 -32.33 -18.37
C SER A 90 2.49 -32.18 -18.11
N ALA A 91 3.20 -31.45 -18.98
CA ALA A 91 4.66 -31.23 -18.83
C ALA A 91 5.00 -30.45 -17.54
N ILE A 92 4.16 -29.52 -17.14
CA ILE A 92 4.31 -28.80 -15.85
C ILE A 92 4.14 -29.77 -14.69
N LEU A 93 3.08 -30.59 -14.70
CA LEU A 93 2.77 -31.54 -13.63
C LEU A 93 3.78 -32.70 -13.56
N ASP A 94 4.44 -33.04 -14.65
CA ASP A 94 5.57 -33.98 -14.65
C ASP A 94 6.78 -33.45 -13.88
N ILE A 95 6.98 -32.12 -13.86
CA ILE A 95 8.05 -31.49 -13.07
C ILE A 95 7.59 -31.31 -11.63
N TYR A 96 6.39 -30.74 -11.43
CA TYR A 96 5.84 -30.43 -10.12
C TYR A 96 4.33 -30.70 -10.06
N GLN A 97 3.96 -31.81 -9.39
CA GLN A 97 2.56 -32.26 -9.26
C GLN A 97 1.66 -31.31 -8.42
N GLY A 98 2.27 -30.37 -7.70
CA GLY A 98 1.55 -29.33 -6.94
C GLY A 98 1.50 -27.98 -7.65
N SER A 99 1.79 -27.90 -8.96
CA SER A 99 1.74 -26.63 -9.68
C SER A 99 0.32 -26.13 -9.88
N LEU A 100 0.05 -24.92 -9.35
CA LEU A 100 -1.23 -24.25 -9.54
C LEU A 100 -1.48 -23.95 -11.03
N ALA A 101 -0.45 -23.45 -11.75
CA ALA A 101 -0.53 -23.17 -13.17
C ALA A 101 -0.79 -24.44 -13.99
N GLY A 102 -0.14 -25.56 -13.63
CA GLY A 102 -0.34 -26.86 -14.28
C GLY A 102 -1.76 -27.37 -14.15
N HIS A 103 -2.32 -27.38 -12.94
CA HIS A 103 -3.70 -27.79 -12.71
C HIS A 103 -4.71 -26.84 -13.34
N PHE A 104 -4.47 -25.52 -13.28
CA PHE A 104 -5.32 -24.53 -13.95
C PHE A 104 -5.32 -24.73 -15.50
N ALA A 105 -4.16 -25.00 -16.10
CA ALA A 105 -4.06 -25.30 -17.53
C ALA A 105 -4.82 -26.56 -17.91
N MET A 106 -4.69 -27.64 -17.13
CA MET A 106 -5.41 -28.91 -17.38
C MET A 106 -6.93 -28.75 -17.18
N GLN A 107 -7.37 -28.01 -16.16
CA GLN A 107 -8.78 -27.68 -15.98
C GLN A 107 -9.35 -27.02 -17.24
N ARG A 108 -8.72 -25.94 -17.73
CA ARG A 108 -9.16 -25.19 -18.91
C ARG A 108 -9.15 -26.07 -20.18
N PHE A 109 -8.15 -26.93 -20.32
CA PHE A 109 -8.10 -27.89 -21.42
C PHE A 109 -9.28 -28.86 -21.40
N TYR A 110 -9.57 -29.50 -20.24
CA TYR A 110 -10.65 -30.46 -20.14
C TYR A 110 -12.04 -29.82 -20.19
N GLU A 111 -12.21 -28.59 -19.73
CA GLU A 111 -13.42 -27.80 -19.99
C GLU A 111 -13.65 -27.62 -21.50
N HIS A 112 -12.59 -27.27 -22.24
CA HIS A 112 -12.68 -27.04 -23.69
C HIS A 112 -12.98 -28.31 -24.50
N VAL A 113 -12.45 -29.46 -24.08
CA VAL A 113 -12.72 -30.75 -24.76
C VAL A 113 -13.95 -31.48 -24.20
N GLU A 114 -14.76 -30.76 -23.43
CA GLU A 114 -16.04 -31.25 -22.88
C GLU A 114 -15.89 -32.53 -22.03
N ASN A 115 -14.83 -32.64 -21.23
CA ASN A 115 -14.64 -33.69 -20.23
C ASN A 115 -14.79 -33.13 -18.81
N PRO A 116 -16.05 -32.98 -18.30
CA PRO A 116 -16.29 -32.30 -17.04
C PRO A 116 -15.77 -33.05 -15.81
N GLU A 117 -15.69 -34.39 -15.88
CA GLU A 117 -15.20 -35.20 -14.75
C GLU A 117 -13.71 -34.92 -14.48
N THR A 118 -12.88 -34.91 -15.53
CA THR A 118 -11.46 -34.63 -15.39
C THR A 118 -11.22 -33.13 -15.11
N ALA A 119 -12.02 -32.23 -15.69
CA ALA A 119 -11.97 -30.80 -15.36
C ALA A 119 -12.21 -30.57 -13.86
N ALA A 120 -13.27 -31.17 -13.29
CA ALA A 120 -13.58 -31.05 -11.86
C ALA A 120 -12.49 -31.64 -10.94
N MET A 121 -11.81 -32.70 -11.37
CA MET A 121 -10.64 -33.21 -10.64
C MET A 121 -9.50 -32.17 -10.54
N HIS A 122 -9.17 -31.51 -11.65
CA HIS A 122 -8.16 -30.47 -11.67
C HIS A 122 -8.62 -29.20 -10.92
N GLU A 123 -9.88 -28.81 -11.03
CA GLU A 123 -10.48 -27.74 -10.23
C GLU A 123 -10.34 -28.02 -8.72
N GLY A 124 -10.59 -29.24 -8.28
CA GLY A 124 -10.38 -29.63 -6.89
C GLY A 124 -8.92 -29.55 -6.44
N TRP A 125 -7.94 -29.70 -7.36
CA TRP A 125 -6.54 -29.42 -7.07
C TRP A 125 -6.27 -27.91 -6.97
N VAL A 126 -6.76 -27.11 -7.91
CA VAL A 126 -6.65 -25.64 -7.89
C VAL A 126 -7.17 -25.11 -6.56
N GLU A 127 -8.36 -25.53 -6.10
CA GLU A 127 -8.95 -25.07 -4.85
C GLU A 127 -8.11 -25.46 -3.62
N ARG A 128 -7.60 -26.71 -3.57
CA ARG A 128 -6.74 -27.15 -2.46
C ARG A 128 -5.42 -26.41 -2.41
N ILE A 129 -4.81 -26.11 -3.56
CA ILE A 129 -3.55 -25.35 -3.62
C ILE A 129 -3.81 -23.91 -3.18
N ARG A 130 -4.88 -23.28 -3.64
CA ARG A 130 -5.27 -21.93 -3.19
C ARG A 130 -5.49 -21.87 -1.68
N THR A 131 -6.25 -22.82 -1.14
CA THR A 131 -6.48 -22.92 0.30
C THR A 131 -5.17 -23.06 1.09
N ASP A 132 -4.20 -23.80 0.56
CA ASP A 132 -2.88 -23.91 1.18
C ASP A 132 -2.13 -22.58 1.11
N ILE A 133 -2.15 -21.88 -0.03
CA ILE A 133 -1.55 -20.54 -0.20
C ILE A 133 -2.19 -19.56 0.80
N ASP A 134 -3.52 -19.50 0.88
CA ASP A 134 -4.28 -18.63 1.78
C ASP A 134 -3.95 -18.89 3.26
N SER A 135 -3.57 -20.13 3.60
CA SER A 135 -3.17 -20.50 4.96
C SER A 135 -1.78 -20.00 5.36
N THR A 136 -0.97 -19.52 4.42
CA THR A 136 0.43 -19.10 4.67
C THR A 136 0.57 -17.64 5.09
N GLY A 137 -0.46 -16.82 4.91
CA GLY A 137 -0.48 -15.39 5.21
C GLY A 137 -1.87 -14.80 5.02
N ASP A 138 -1.95 -13.48 4.88
CA ASP A 138 -3.16 -12.74 4.55
C ASP A 138 -3.04 -11.93 3.24
N GLY A 139 -1.90 -12.07 2.55
CA GLY A 139 -1.60 -11.34 1.31
C GLY A 139 -1.19 -9.88 1.51
N SER A 140 -1.04 -9.43 2.76
CA SER A 140 -0.45 -8.13 3.08
C SER A 140 1.08 -8.15 2.91
N LEU A 141 1.70 -6.96 2.95
CA LEU A 141 3.17 -6.88 2.94
C LEU A 141 3.80 -7.50 4.19
N GLN A 142 3.12 -7.42 5.34
CA GLN A 142 3.57 -7.95 6.62
C GLN A 142 3.41 -9.47 6.71
N GLN A 143 2.38 -10.03 6.08
CA GLN A 143 2.08 -11.45 6.05
C GLN A 143 1.81 -11.93 4.60
N PRO A 144 2.84 -11.89 3.71
CA PRO A 144 2.66 -12.28 2.32
C PRO A 144 2.38 -13.77 2.18
N TYR A 145 1.62 -14.14 1.16
CA TYR A 145 1.42 -15.55 0.79
C TYR A 145 2.72 -16.18 0.31
N LEU A 146 2.96 -17.45 0.63
CA LEU A 146 4.10 -18.19 0.14
C LEU A 146 3.87 -18.67 -1.29
N ALA A 147 4.78 -18.34 -2.21
CA ALA A 147 4.79 -18.87 -3.57
C ALA A 147 5.96 -19.84 -3.81
N VAL A 148 5.73 -20.84 -4.67
CA VAL A 148 6.69 -21.92 -5.02
C VAL A 148 7.35 -21.64 -6.37
N SER A 149 6.73 -20.83 -7.22
CA SER A 149 7.31 -20.37 -8.49
C SER A 149 7.06 -18.88 -8.72
N PRO A 150 7.86 -18.22 -9.60
CA PRO A 150 7.66 -16.80 -9.92
C PRO A 150 6.30 -16.51 -10.56
N LEU A 151 5.67 -17.51 -11.18
CA LEU A 151 4.40 -17.36 -11.90
C LEU A 151 3.19 -17.90 -11.12
N GLU A 152 3.41 -18.55 -9.98
CA GLU A 152 2.30 -18.97 -9.11
C GLU A 152 1.42 -17.80 -8.65
N PRO A 153 1.93 -16.59 -8.36
CA PRO A 153 1.10 -15.41 -8.09
C PRO A 153 0.14 -15.07 -9.23
N VAL A 154 0.61 -15.17 -10.49
CA VAL A 154 -0.23 -14.94 -11.67
C VAL A 154 -1.28 -16.03 -11.84
N ALA A 155 -0.90 -17.29 -11.65
CA ALA A 155 -1.82 -18.43 -11.66
C ALA A 155 -2.88 -18.32 -10.55
N TYR A 156 -2.48 -17.89 -9.36
CA TYR A 156 -3.37 -17.63 -8.22
C TYR A 156 -4.43 -16.59 -8.56
N ALA A 157 -4.04 -15.43 -9.10
CA ALA A 157 -4.99 -14.39 -9.50
C ALA A 157 -5.95 -14.91 -10.60
N ARG A 158 -5.41 -15.54 -11.65
CA ARG A 158 -6.23 -16.07 -12.76
C ARG A 158 -7.18 -17.17 -12.34
N SER A 159 -6.81 -18.02 -11.40
CA SER A 159 -7.69 -19.07 -10.85
C SER A 159 -8.88 -18.50 -10.09
N GLN A 160 -8.83 -17.24 -9.70
CA GLN A 160 -9.93 -16.48 -9.09
C GLN A 160 -10.71 -15.63 -10.11
N GLY A 161 -10.42 -15.75 -11.40
CA GLY A 161 -11.03 -14.93 -12.44
C GLY A 161 -10.50 -13.49 -12.48
N LEU A 162 -9.39 -13.20 -11.80
CA LEU A 162 -8.75 -11.89 -11.81
C LEU A 162 -7.77 -11.77 -12.99
N LEU A 163 -7.70 -10.58 -13.58
CA LEU A 163 -6.73 -10.22 -14.60
C LEU A 163 -5.51 -9.56 -13.95
N PRO A 164 -4.33 -10.19 -13.94
CA PRO A 164 -3.09 -9.56 -13.52
C PRO A 164 -2.73 -8.40 -14.46
N VAL A 165 -2.40 -7.23 -13.88
CA VAL A 165 -2.11 -6.00 -14.66
C VAL A 165 -0.77 -5.35 -14.29
N GLY A 166 -0.13 -5.79 -13.22
CA GLY A 166 1.18 -5.26 -12.84
C GLY A 166 1.79 -5.97 -11.66
N SER A 167 3.11 -5.92 -11.58
CA SER A 167 3.87 -6.48 -10.46
C SER A 167 5.17 -5.73 -10.22
N ILE A 168 5.63 -5.74 -8.97
CA ILE A 168 6.90 -5.14 -8.57
C ILE A 168 7.46 -5.87 -7.35
N TYR A 169 8.78 -6.06 -7.29
CA TYR A 169 9.42 -6.56 -6.09
C TYR A 169 9.55 -5.49 -5.02
N ARG A 170 9.37 -5.91 -3.78
CA ARG A 170 9.54 -5.11 -2.58
C ARG A 170 10.40 -5.88 -1.58
N THR A 171 10.96 -5.17 -0.62
CA THR A 171 11.67 -5.74 0.53
C THR A 171 10.86 -5.56 1.80
N THR A 172 11.08 -6.45 2.77
CA THR A 172 10.62 -6.32 4.16
C THR A 172 11.80 -6.57 5.08
N ASP A 173 11.64 -6.33 6.38
CA ASP A 173 12.71 -6.59 7.37
C ASP A 173 13.16 -8.06 7.41
N SER A 174 12.32 -8.97 6.95
CA SER A 174 12.56 -10.43 6.99
C SER A 174 12.81 -11.08 5.63
N HIS A 175 12.51 -10.39 4.52
CA HIS A 175 12.59 -10.96 3.17
C HIS A 175 13.00 -9.91 2.13
N ASP A 176 13.95 -10.27 1.27
CA ASP A 176 14.41 -9.41 0.17
C ASP A 176 13.56 -9.51 -1.11
N PHE A 177 12.78 -10.59 -1.25
CA PHE A 177 11.97 -10.86 -2.43
C PHE A 177 10.51 -11.10 -2.06
N VAL A 178 9.77 -10.00 -1.92
CA VAL A 178 8.32 -10.01 -1.83
C VAL A 178 7.76 -9.40 -3.11
N LEU A 179 6.93 -10.15 -3.84
CA LEU A 179 6.26 -9.67 -5.04
C LEU A 179 4.92 -9.04 -4.66
N LEU A 180 4.73 -7.77 -4.99
CA LEU A 180 3.40 -7.17 -5.08
C LEU A 180 2.83 -7.50 -6.46
N LEU A 181 1.68 -8.16 -6.50
CA LEU A 181 0.88 -8.37 -7.70
C LEU A 181 -0.38 -7.49 -7.63
N GLN A 182 -0.64 -6.74 -8.69
CA GLN A 182 -1.93 -6.07 -8.89
C GLN A 182 -2.77 -6.83 -9.91
N ALA A 183 -4.02 -7.10 -9.53
CA ALA A 183 -4.99 -7.78 -10.38
C ALA A 183 -6.38 -7.18 -10.22
N ARG A 184 -7.27 -7.36 -11.19
CA ARG A 184 -8.66 -6.84 -11.16
C ARG A 184 -9.67 -7.85 -11.69
N PRO A 185 -10.92 -7.85 -11.21
CA PRO A 185 -12.02 -8.59 -11.80
C PRO A 185 -12.60 -7.80 -12.99
N GLY A 186 -12.32 -8.23 -14.24
CA GLY A 186 -12.85 -7.54 -15.43
C GLY A 186 -12.52 -6.04 -15.46
N GLU A 187 -13.53 -5.18 -15.38
CA GLU A 187 -13.39 -3.71 -15.31
C GLU A 187 -13.42 -3.17 -13.87
N GLY A 188 -13.39 -4.03 -12.87
CA GLY A 188 -13.42 -3.64 -11.46
C GLY A 188 -12.12 -3.01 -10.95
N PRO A 189 -12.10 -2.57 -9.69
CA PRO A 189 -10.94 -1.96 -9.08
C PRO A 189 -9.78 -2.94 -8.95
N LEU A 190 -8.55 -2.40 -8.92
CA LEU A 190 -7.35 -3.19 -8.66
C LEU A 190 -7.32 -3.66 -7.21
N SER A 191 -6.96 -4.93 -7.03
CA SER A 191 -6.55 -5.49 -5.76
C SER A 191 -5.04 -5.71 -5.75
N SER A 192 -4.42 -5.53 -4.59
CA SER A 192 -2.99 -5.73 -4.37
C SER A 192 -2.79 -6.93 -3.45
N THR A 193 -1.95 -7.87 -3.84
CA THR A 193 -1.63 -9.07 -3.07
C THR A 193 -0.12 -9.28 -3.06
N HIS A 194 0.44 -9.59 -1.90
CA HIS A 194 1.87 -9.81 -1.75
C HIS A 194 2.20 -11.29 -1.62
N PHE A 195 3.29 -11.70 -2.26
CA PHE A 195 3.80 -13.07 -2.26
C PHE A 195 5.26 -13.11 -1.86
N ASN A 196 5.60 -13.97 -0.91
CA ASN A 196 6.96 -14.25 -0.52
C ASN A 196 7.58 -15.24 -1.52
N LEU A 197 8.62 -14.79 -2.20
CA LEU A 197 9.40 -15.53 -3.19
C LEU A 197 10.85 -15.78 -2.74
N GLN A 198 11.17 -15.56 -1.46
CA GLN A 198 12.55 -15.69 -0.96
C GLN A 198 13.15 -17.05 -1.28
N SER A 199 12.44 -18.15 -0.98
CA SER A 199 12.92 -19.51 -1.27
C SER A 199 13.14 -19.79 -2.75
N VAL A 200 12.35 -19.15 -3.63
CA VAL A 200 12.49 -19.25 -5.09
C VAL A 200 13.81 -18.62 -5.54
N TYR A 201 14.12 -17.43 -5.02
CA TYR A 201 15.33 -16.71 -5.40
C TYR A 201 16.58 -17.22 -4.73
N ASP A 202 16.50 -17.81 -3.54
CA ASP A 202 17.60 -18.56 -2.94
C ASP A 202 18.00 -19.77 -3.80
N ALA A 203 17.02 -20.43 -4.42
CA ALA A 203 17.26 -21.51 -5.36
C ALA A 203 17.90 -21.01 -6.67
N VAL A 204 17.42 -19.91 -7.25
CA VAL A 204 18.03 -19.28 -8.45
C VAL A 204 19.47 -18.87 -8.17
N ARG A 205 19.72 -18.24 -7.02
CA ARG A 205 21.05 -17.87 -6.57
C ARG A 205 21.98 -19.07 -6.49
N SER A 206 21.54 -20.15 -5.85
CA SER A 206 22.36 -21.37 -5.69
C SER A 206 22.69 -22.06 -7.02
N GLU A 207 21.85 -21.89 -8.07
CA GLU A 207 22.12 -22.39 -9.42
C GLU A 207 23.13 -21.52 -10.15
N LEU A 208 23.04 -20.20 -10.00
CA LEU A 208 23.99 -19.25 -10.59
C LEU A 208 25.39 -19.45 -10.00
N ASP A 209 25.51 -19.59 -8.67
CA ASP A 209 26.78 -19.84 -7.99
C ASP A 209 27.43 -21.15 -8.49
N ARG A 210 26.64 -22.19 -8.76
CA ARG A 210 27.13 -23.45 -9.32
C ARG A 210 27.62 -23.30 -10.77
N SER A 211 26.93 -22.50 -11.58
CA SER A 211 27.30 -22.27 -12.98
C SER A 211 28.58 -21.46 -13.10
N ASP A 212 28.80 -20.47 -12.26
CA ASP A 212 30.00 -19.64 -12.24
C ASP A 212 31.25 -20.44 -11.78
N HIS A 213 31.09 -21.34 -10.82
CA HIS A 213 32.20 -22.23 -10.39
C HIS A 213 32.58 -23.26 -11.44
N SER A 214 31.67 -23.63 -12.34
CA SER A 214 31.98 -24.53 -13.46
C SER A 214 32.71 -23.83 -14.61
N ALA A 215 32.64 -22.50 -14.69
CA ALA A 215 33.31 -21.69 -15.70
C ALA A 215 34.67 -21.09 -15.27
N ALA A 216 34.97 -21.14 -13.97
CA ALA A 216 36.14 -20.47 -13.37
C ALA A 216 37.22 -21.43 -12.91
N ASP A 217 37.79 -22.20 -13.83
CA ASP A 217 39.13 -22.73 -13.62
C ASP A 217 40.15 -21.62 -13.95
N GLY A 218 40.31 -20.65 -13.04
CA GLY A 218 41.39 -19.67 -13.17
C GLY A 218 41.25 -18.28 -12.51
N ALA A 219 40.19 -17.93 -11.81
CA ALA A 219 40.10 -16.62 -11.17
C ALA A 219 39.69 -16.78 -9.68
N THR A 220 40.68 -16.67 -8.82
CA THR A 220 40.50 -16.54 -7.35
C THR A 220 39.95 -15.14 -7.03
N GLY A 221 38.67 -14.96 -7.16
CA GLY A 221 37.91 -13.86 -6.57
C GLY A 221 36.87 -14.46 -5.64
N SER A 222 36.99 -14.21 -4.35
CA SER A 222 35.93 -14.55 -3.39
C SER A 222 34.63 -13.94 -3.86
N VAL A 223 33.61 -14.77 -4.13
CA VAL A 223 32.24 -14.33 -4.32
C VAL A 223 31.71 -13.94 -2.95
N ASP A 224 32.18 -12.79 -2.44
CA ASP A 224 31.66 -12.17 -1.25
C ASP A 224 30.28 -11.59 -1.59
N GLU A 225 29.29 -12.15 -0.90
CA GLU A 225 27.93 -11.64 -0.74
C GLU A 225 27.21 -11.26 -2.05
N PHE A 226 26.54 -12.23 -2.64
CA PHE A 226 25.59 -12.00 -3.72
C PHE A 226 24.49 -11.05 -3.18
N ASN A 227 24.59 -9.77 -3.59
CA ASN A 227 23.68 -8.74 -3.19
C ASN A 227 22.31 -8.99 -3.85
N PRO A 228 21.17 -8.96 -3.12
CA PRO A 228 19.81 -9.04 -3.69
C PRO A 228 19.60 -8.13 -4.90
N PHE A 229 20.21 -6.95 -4.90
CA PHE A 229 20.19 -6.01 -6.01
C PHE A 229 20.85 -6.55 -7.29
N ALA A 230 21.95 -7.30 -7.19
CA ALA A 230 22.62 -7.92 -8.34
C ALA A 230 21.72 -9.00 -8.96
N LEU A 231 21.04 -9.81 -8.13
CA LEU A 231 20.05 -10.77 -8.62
C LEU A 231 18.86 -10.08 -9.28
N MET A 232 18.38 -8.96 -8.73
CA MET A 232 17.32 -8.15 -9.32
C MET A 232 17.72 -7.64 -10.72
N ILE A 233 18.95 -7.13 -10.87
CA ILE A 233 19.49 -6.71 -12.19
C ILE A 233 19.55 -7.90 -13.16
N TYR A 234 19.98 -9.06 -12.69
CA TYR A 234 20.00 -10.27 -13.52
C TYR A 234 18.61 -10.61 -14.04
N LEU A 235 17.61 -10.69 -13.16
CA LEU A 235 16.22 -10.98 -13.51
C LEU A 235 15.63 -9.92 -14.46
N ALA A 236 15.88 -8.65 -14.21
CA ALA A 236 15.43 -7.55 -15.08
C ALA A 236 16.00 -7.67 -16.50
N ARG A 237 17.27 -8.07 -16.64
CA ARG A 237 17.92 -8.33 -17.93
C ARG A 237 17.35 -9.55 -18.65
N GLN A 238 16.82 -10.53 -17.91
CA GLN A 238 16.11 -11.69 -18.46
C GLN A 238 14.66 -11.36 -18.88
N GLY A 239 14.20 -10.13 -18.66
CA GLY A 239 12.87 -9.68 -19.08
C GLY A 239 11.81 -9.74 -17.97
N ASP A 240 12.19 -10.03 -16.73
CA ASP A 240 11.26 -9.97 -15.59
C ASP A 240 10.76 -8.54 -15.37
N SER A 241 9.48 -8.31 -15.68
CA SER A 241 8.88 -6.97 -15.63
C SER A 241 8.76 -6.42 -14.23
N ALA A 242 8.61 -7.27 -13.20
CA ALA A 242 8.58 -6.85 -11.80
C ALA A 242 9.96 -6.38 -11.33
N ALA A 243 11.02 -7.09 -11.75
CA ALA A 243 12.39 -6.70 -11.48
C ALA A 243 12.77 -5.40 -12.22
N GLN A 244 12.34 -5.24 -13.48
CA GLN A 244 12.53 -4.00 -14.24
C GLN A 244 11.84 -2.81 -13.55
N ALA A 245 10.60 -2.98 -13.06
CA ALA A 245 9.89 -1.95 -12.31
C ALA A 245 10.63 -1.60 -11.00
N ALA A 246 11.10 -2.61 -10.27
CA ALA A 246 11.82 -2.42 -9.01
C ALA A 246 13.16 -1.69 -9.20
N ILE A 247 13.96 -2.07 -10.22
CA ILE A 247 15.21 -1.37 -10.57
C ILE A 247 14.92 0.07 -10.99
N GLY A 248 13.88 0.30 -11.81
CA GLY A 248 13.49 1.63 -12.23
C GLY A 248 13.08 2.51 -11.04
N ALA A 249 12.29 1.98 -10.11
CA ALA A 249 11.93 2.68 -8.88
C ALA A 249 13.16 3.02 -8.04
N TYR A 250 14.09 2.08 -7.87
CA TYR A 250 15.34 2.31 -7.16
C TYR A 250 16.18 3.42 -7.80
N GLN A 251 16.35 3.41 -9.13
CA GLN A 251 17.11 4.43 -9.83
C GLN A 251 16.46 5.83 -9.70
N ALA A 252 15.13 5.90 -9.73
CA ALA A 252 14.40 7.14 -9.53
C ALA A 252 14.70 7.77 -8.15
N THR A 253 14.70 6.96 -7.09
CA THR A 253 14.97 7.45 -5.72
C THR A 253 16.46 7.79 -5.46
N HIS A 254 17.37 7.50 -6.41
CA HIS A 254 18.80 7.76 -6.32
C HIS A 254 19.28 8.78 -7.37
N ASP A 255 18.42 9.73 -7.75
CA ASP A 255 18.71 10.81 -8.70
C ASP A 255 19.24 10.34 -10.07
N ARG A 256 18.75 9.20 -10.55
CA ARG A 256 19.09 8.63 -11.88
C ARG A 256 17.86 8.50 -12.78
N PRO A 257 17.19 9.61 -13.11
CA PRO A 257 15.90 9.55 -13.84
C PRO A 257 16.03 8.93 -15.24
N LYS A 258 17.18 9.10 -15.92
CA LYS A 258 17.39 8.50 -17.26
C LYS A 258 17.42 6.98 -17.19
N ASP A 259 18.18 6.42 -16.26
CA ASP A 259 18.28 4.97 -16.06
C ASP A 259 16.94 4.39 -15.60
N ALA A 260 16.23 5.12 -14.71
CA ALA A 260 14.88 4.78 -14.25
C ALA A 260 13.91 4.66 -15.44
N ILE A 261 13.89 5.65 -16.34
CA ILE A 261 13.00 5.69 -17.51
C ILE A 261 13.24 4.48 -18.43
N GLU A 262 14.47 4.09 -18.67
CA GLU A 262 14.77 2.94 -19.53
C GLU A 262 14.20 1.64 -18.97
N TRP A 263 14.42 1.35 -17.70
CA TRP A 263 13.90 0.16 -17.03
C TRP A 263 12.37 0.17 -16.93
N LEU A 264 11.79 1.30 -16.53
CA LEU A 264 10.35 1.45 -16.40
C LEU A 264 9.63 1.33 -17.74
N ARG A 265 10.19 1.89 -18.82
CA ARG A 265 9.65 1.70 -20.18
C ARG A 265 9.70 0.25 -20.63
N SER A 266 10.75 -0.48 -20.28
CA SER A 266 10.82 -1.91 -20.57
C SER A 266 9.72 -2.68 -19.86
N SER A 267 9.52 -2.42 -18.58
CA SER A 267 8.45 -3.02 -17.77
C SER A 267 7.05 -2.64 -18.27
N SER A 268 6.83 -1.36 -18.64
CA SER A 268 5.57 -0.86 -19.20
C SER A 268 5.18 -1.56 -20.50
N ARG A 269 6.15 -1.79 -21.41
CA ARG A 269 5.91 -2.53 -22.67
C ARG A 269 5.45 -3.97 -22.42
N SER A 270 5.78 -4.55 -21.28
CA SER A 270 5.29 -5.86 -20.85
C SER A 270 3.90 -5.79 -20.20
N GLY A 271 3.22 -4.64 -20.25
CA GLY A 271 1.87 -4.44 -19.70
C GLY A 271 1.83 -4.19 -18.19
N ASN A 272 2.94 -3.82 -17.57
CA ASN A 272 3.00 -3.58 -16.12
C ASN A 272 2.47 -2.17 -15.79
N VAL A 273 1.27 -2.10 -15.22
CA VAL A 273 0.61 -0.84 -14.84
C VAL A 273 1.40 -0.04 -13.80
N LEU A 274 2.11 -0.72 -12.89
CA LEU A 274 2.93 -0.06 -11.88
C LEU A 274 4.10 0.71 -12.49
N ALA A 275 4.66 0.20 -13.58
CA ALA A 275 5.71 0.89 -14.31
C ALA A 275 5.21 2.20 -14.95
N ASN A 276 3.95 2.24 -15.43
CA ASN A 276 3.35 3.48 -15.95
C ASN A 276 3.17 4.52 -14.84
N ASN A 277 2.71 4.10 -13.66
CA ASN A 277 2.58 5.02 -12.51
C ASN A 277 3.94 5.59 -12.10
N LEU A 278 4.97 4.76 -12.06
CA LEU A 278 6.34 5.19 -11.73
C LEU A 278 6.92 6.10 -12.81
N LEU A 279 6.70 5.81 -14.10
CA LEU A 279 7.12 6.69 -15.20
C LEU A 279 6.48 8.07 -15.10
N ALA A 280 5.18 8.13 -14.84
CA ALA A 280 4.48 9.40 -14.68
C ALA A 280 5.09 10.22 -13.53
N ARG A 281 5.40 9.61 -12.39
CA ARG A 281 6.06 10.27 -11.27
C ARG A 281 7.46 10.79 -11.63
N VAL A 282 8.28 9.97 -12.27
CA VAL A 282 9.63 10.37 -12.71
C VAL A 282 9.57 11.56 -13.68
N PHE A 283 8.64 11.53 -14.64
CA PHE A 283 8.47 12.66 -15.56
C PHE A 283 7.90 13.90 -14.87
N PHE A 284 7.07 13.73 -13.84
CA PHE A 284 6.59 14.87 -13.05
C PHE A 284 7.74 15.56 -12.30
N GLU A 285 8.63 14.79 -11.67
CA GLU A 285 9.84 15.34 -11.02
C GLU A 285 10.76 16.05 -12.03
N ILE A 286 10.90 15.50 -13.24
CA ILE A 286 11.65 16.16 -14.33
C ILE A 286 10.98 17.48 -14.73
N ALA A 287 9.65 17.52 -14.80
CA ALA A 287 8.91 18.73 -15.14
C ALA A 287 9.04 19.83 -14.08
N GLU A 288 9.02 19.45 -12.80
CA GLU A 288 9.20 20.39 -11.68
C GLU A 288 10.63 20.99 -11.64
N GLN A 289 11.63 20.22 -12.06
CA GLN A 289 13.04 20.66 -12.10
C GLN A 289 13.41 21.37 -13.41
N ALA A 290 12.54 21.36 -14.42
CA ALA A 290 12.85 21.96 -15.71
C ALA A 290 12.81 23.49 -15.65
N GLU A 291 13.94 24.13 -15.99
CA GLU A 291 14.06 25.57 -16.14
C GLU A 291 13.48 26.06 -17.48
N ASP A 292 13.54 25.22 -18.51
CA ASP A 292 13.01 25.51 -19.86
C ASP A 292 11.55 25.09 -20.00
N GLY A 293 10.70 26.05 -20.41
CA GLY A 293 9.27 25.83 -20.56
C GLY A 293 8.90 24.73 -21.57
N ALA A 294 9.63 24.58 -22.66
CA ALA A 294 9.38 23.52 -23.65
C ALA A 294 9.76 22.14 -23.11
N ALA A 295 10.86 22.06 -22.34
CA ALA A 295 11.24 20.81 -21.66
C ALA A 295 10.22 20.42 -20.59
N ARG A 296 9.72 21.39 -19.82
CA ARG A 296 8.64 21.18 -18.84
C ARG A 296 7.37 20.66 -19.51
N GLU A 297 6.91 21.30 -20.58
CA GLU A 297 5.70 20.89 -21.32
C GLU A 297 5.85 19.47 -21.90
N ALA A 298 7.02 19.14 -22.47
CA ALA A 298 7.29 17.80 -22.97
C ALA A 298 7.26 16.74 -21.86
N ALA A 299 7.81 17.03 -20.69
CA ALA A 299 7.77 16.13 -19.52
C ALA A 299 6.34 15.95 -19.01
N LEU A 300 5.56 17.03 -18.88
CA LEU A 300 4.15 16.98 -18.50
C LEU A 300 3.31 16.17 -19.50
N GLY A 301 3.60 16.25 -20.80
CA GLY A 301 2.99 15.39 -21.82
C GLY A 301 3.23 13.89 -21.53
N GLN A 302 4.44 13.52 -21.10
CA GLN A 302 4.74 12.14 -20.70
C GLN A 302 4.04 11.73 -19.40
N VAL A 303 3.87 12.66 -18.43
CA VAL A 303 3.07 12.41 -17.22
C VAL A 303 1.65 12.00 -17.60
N MET A 304 1.01 12.81 -18.44
CA MET A 304 -0.38 12.56 -18.89
C MET A 304 -0.51 11.23 -19.61
N GLU A 305 0.36 10.97 -20.59
CA GLU A 305 0.34 9.73 -21.39
C GLU A 305 0.41 8.49 -20.49
N ASN A 306 1.33 8.47 -19.54
CA ASN A 306 1.52 7.34 -18.65
C ASN A 306 0.36 7.16 -17.66
N TYR A 307 -0.16 8.26 -17.06
CA TYR A 307 -1.32 8.15 -16.18
C TYR A 307 -2.59 7.75 -16.93
N VAL A 308 -2.86 8.31 -18.11
CA VAL A 308 -4.01 7.90 -18.95
C VAL A 308 -3.93 6.42 -19.29
N HIS A 309 -2.76 5.92 -19.66
CA HIS A 309 -2.57 4.50 -19.93
C HIS A 309 -2.84 3.64 -18.67
N ALA A 310 -2.34 4.04 -17.53
CA ALA A 310 -2.56 3.32 -16.28
C ALA A 310 -4.04 3.38 -15.82
N VAL A 311 -4.74 4.50 -16.01
CA VAL A 311 -6.19 4.62 -15.76
C VAL A 311 -6.98 3.66 -16.64
N ALA A 312 -6.64 3.56 -17.93
CA ALA A 312 -7.28 2.60 -18.83
C ALA A 312 -7.10 1.14 -18.37
N LEU A 313 -6.01 0.84 -17.69
CA LEU A 313 -5.77 -0.45 -17.05
C LEU A 313 -6.42 -0.61 -15.67
N GLY A 314 -7.13 0.42 -15.18
CA GLY A 314 -7.90 0.39 -13.93
C GLY A 314 -7.15 0.89 -12.70
N SER A 315 -6.02 1.59 -12.86
CA SER A 315 -5.28 2.17 -11.73
C SER A 315 -6.05 3.31 -11.07
N LEU A 316 -6.48 3.10 -9.84
CA LEU A 316 -7.12 4.13 -9.02
C LEU A 316 -6.12 5.19 -8.54
N ASP A 317 -4.88 4.78 -8.27
CA ASP A 317 -3.80 5.71 -7.91
C ASP A 317 -3.53 6.71 -9.03
N SER A 318 -3.50 6.21 -10.29
CA SER A 318 -3.33 7.09 -11.46
C SER A 318 -4.55 7.96 -11.73
N ALA A 319 -5.76 7.43 -11.53
CA ALA A 319 -6.98 8.22 -11.65
C ALA A 319 -7.00 9.35 -10.60
N TYR A 320 -6.59 9.06 -9.37
CA TYR A 320 -6.42 10.08 -8.34
C TYR A 320 -5.35 11.11 -8.71
N ALA A 321 -4.14 10.66 -9.06
CA ALA A 321 -3.03 11.56 -9.37
C ALA A 321 -3.36 12.48 -10.57
N LEU A 322 -3.86 11.91 -11.67
CA LEU A 322 -4.25 12.68 -12.84
C LEU A 322 -5.42 13.63 -12.53
N GLY A 323 -6.40 13.17 -11.75
CA GLY A 323 -7.52 14.00 -11.30
C GLY A 323 -7.08 15.21 -10.47
N VAL A 324 -6.12 15.02 -9.55
CA VAL A 324 -5.54 16.11 -8.75
C VAL A 324 -4.78 17.10 -9.65
N LEU A 325 -3.99 16.61 -10.61
CA LEU A 325 -3.25 17.47 -11.53
C LEU A 325 -4.20 18.35 -12.37
N TYR A 326 -5.30 17.80 -12.86
CA TYR A 326 -6.30 18.55 -13.62
C TYR A 326 -7.04 19.59 -12.75
N VAL A 327 -7.45 19.20 -11.54
CA VAL A 327 -8.21 20.06 -10.62
C VAL A 327 -7.34 21.21 -10.06
N ASN A 328 -6.03 21.02 -9.92
CA ASN A 328 -5.10 22.05 -9.46
C ASN A 328 -4.57 22.98 -10.56
N GLU A 329 -5.18 22.99 -11.73
CA GLU A 329 -4.86 23.91 -12.84
C GLU A 329 -3.44 23.81 -13.39
N HIS A 330 -2.69 22.75 -13.07
CA HIS A 330 -1.34 22.52 -13.59
C HIS A 330 -1.32 22.42 -15.13
N TYR A 331 -2.47 22.09 -15.73
CA TYR A 331 -2.64 21.90 -17.18
C TYR A 331 -3.68 22.85 -17.79
N GLY A 332 -4.03 23.95 -17.11
CA GLY A 332 -4.99 24.97 -17.53
C GLY A 332 -6.43 24.68 -17.06
N GLU A 333 -7.25 25.74 -17.05
CA GLU A 333 -8.64 25.72 -16.53
C GLU A 333 -9.55 24.72 -17.27
N ASP A 334 -9.31 24.48 -18.56
CA ASP A 334 -10.13 23.61 -19.41
C ASP A 334 -10.12 22.12 -18.98
N ASN A 335 -9.20 21.71 -18.10
CA ASN A 335 -9.05 20.32 -17.66
C ASN A 335 -9.74 19.99 -16.33
N ILE A 336 -10.27 20.99 -15.61
CA ILE A 336 -10.96 20.77 -14.31
C ILE A 336 -12.16 19.84 -14.49
N ASP A 337 -12.95 20.02 -15.53
CA ASP A 337 -14.11 19.17 -15.84
C ASP A 337 -13.73 17.70 -16.10
N SER A 338 -12.51 17.45 -16.55
CA SER A 338 -11.96 16.10 -16.74
C SER A 338 -11.41 15.51 -15.45
N GLY A 339 -10.95 16.33 -14.52
CA GLY A 339 -10.33 15.90 -13.25
C GLY A 339 -11.35 15.36 -12.25
N LEU A 340 -12.49 16.00 -12.08
CA LEU A 340 -13.52 15.58 -11.13
C LEU A 340 -14.07 14.16 -11.41
N PRO A 341 -14.37 13.74 -12.65
CA PRO A 341 -14.75 12.36 -12.95
C PRO A 341 -13.68 11.33 -12.54
N LEU A 342 -12.39 11.63 -12.78
CA LEU A 342 -11.28 10.75 -12.39
C LEU A 342 -11.18 10.61 -10.88
N LEU A 343 -11.29 11.71 -10.13
CA LEU A 343 -11.33 11.69 -8.67
C LEU A 343 -12.52 10.89 -8.14
N ARG A 344 -13.72 11.07 -8.74
CA ARG A 344 -14.91 10.28 -8.38
C ARG A 344 -14.76 8.81 -8.71
N GLN A 345 -14.13 8.47 -9.83
CA GLN A 345 -13.80 7.08 -10.19
C GLN A 345 -12.88 6.46 -9.13
N ALA A 346 -11.80 7.15 -8.77
CA ALA A 346 -10.88 6.67 -7.75
C ALA A 346 -11.57 6.52 -6.39
N ALA A 347 -12.37 7.50 -5.97
CA ALA A 347 -13.11 7.48 -4.72
C ALA A 347 -14.17 6.35 -4.66
N ALA A 348 -14.88 6.11 -5.77
CA ALA A 348 -15.84 5.02 -5.89
C ALA A 348 -15.18 3.65 -5.80
N GLY A 349 -13.93 3.53 -6.29
CA GLY A 349 -13.10 2.35 -6.13
C GLY A 349 -12.45 2.19 -4.74
N GLY A 350 -12.72 3.11 -3.80
CA GLY A 350 -12.21 3.04 -2.43
C GLY A 350 -10.85 3.69 -2.20
N HIS A 351 -10.32 4.46 -3.18
CA HIS A 351 -9.04 5.14 -3.01
C HIS A 351 -9.12 6.20 -1.90
N THR A 352 -8.37 5.98 -0.82
CA THR A 352 -8.41 6.82 0.39
C THR A 352 -8.09 8.28 0.11
N GLY A 353 -7.02 8.56 -0.64
CA GLY A 353 -6.62 9.92 -1.01
C GLY A 353 -7.65 10.64 -1.85
N ALA A 354 -8.33 9.95 -2.79
CA ALA A 354 -9.40 10.53 -3.60
C ALA A 354 -10.62 10.90 -2.75
N ASN A 355 -10.99 10.04 -1.79
CA ASN A 355 -12.06 10.34 -0.84
C ASN A 355 -11.69 11.53 0.06
N LEU A 356 -10.46 11.60 0.59
CA LEU A 356 -10.01 12.76 1.37
C LEU A 356 -10.03 14.05 0.53
N TYR A 357 -9.53 14.00 -0.69
CA TYR A 357 -9.43 15.16 -1.56
C TYR A 357 -10.81 15.70 -1.96
N LEU A 358 -11.73 14.82 -2.41
CA LEU A 358 -13.12 15.21 -2.69
C LEU A 358 -13.83 15.74 -1.43
N GLY A 359 -13.54 15.15 -0.27
CA GLY A 359 -14.01 15.65 1.01
C GLY A 359 -13.56 17.09 1.26
N HIS A 360 -12.29 17.41 1.02
CA HIS A 360 -11.78 18.78 1.15
C HIS A 360 -12.40 19.75 0.14
N LEU A 361 -12.55 19.35 -1.13
CA LEU A 361 -13.19 20.18 -2.16
C LEU A 361 -14.64 20.51 -1.76
N SER A 362 -15.43 19.49 -1.35
CA SER A 362 -16.82 19.68 -0.92
C SER A 362 -16.94 20.50 0.37
N TYR A 363 -15.96 20.36 1.29
CA TYR A 363 -15.93 21.14 2.52
C TYR A 363 -15.65 22.62 2.29
N GLN A 364 -14.73 22.94 1.37
CA GLN A 364 -14.31 24.30 1.05
C GLN A 364 -15.19 24.98 0.00
N GLY A 365 -15.96 24.22 -0.79
CA GLY A 365 -16.67 24.74 -1.95
C GLY A 365 -15.73 25.15 -3.09
N ARG A 366 -14.64 24.41 -3.29
CA ARG A 366 -13.68 24.65 -4.38
C ARG A 366 -13.95 23.68 -5.52
N GLN A 367 -14.13 24.20 -6.73
CA GLN A 367 -14.47 23.48 -7.97
C GLN A 367 -15.74 22.61 -7.89
N VAL A 368 -16.37 22.55 -6.75
CA VAL A 368 -17.69 21.93 -6.49
C VAL A 368 -18.46 22.81 -5.52
N ASP A 369 -19.79 22.67 -5.49
CA ASP A 369 -20.60 23.38 -4.50
C ASP A 369 -20.21 22.95 -3.07
N GLN A 370 -20.20 23.90 -2.14
CA GLN A 370 -19.94 23.59 -0.74
C GLN A 370 -21.04 22.70 -0.16
N SER A 371 -20.65 21.56 0.37
CA SER A 371 -21.56 20.60 0.98
C SER A 371 -20.89 19.83 2.11
N TYR A 372 -21.19 20.18 3.35
CA TYR A 372 -20.69 19.46 4.53
C TYR A 372 -21.21 18.02 4.59
N ALA A 373 -22.41 17.75 4.07
CA ALA A 373 -22.96 16.40 4.02
C ALA A 373 -22.15 15.49 3.06
N GLU A 374 -21.80 16.01 1.88
CA GLU A 374 -20.93 15.27 0.93
C GLU A 374 -19.52 15.14 1.49
N ALA A 375 -18.94 16.19 2.06
CA ALA A 375 -17.64 16.16 2.69
C ALA A 375 -17.57 15.06 3.76
N GLY A 376 -18.56 15.01 4.66
CA GLY A 376 -18.66 13.97 5.70
C GLY A 376 -18.78 12.56 5.12
N SER A 377 -19.54 12.39 4.03
CA SER A 377 -19.65 11.09 3.34
C SER A 377 -18.30 10.63 2.77
N TYR A 378 -17.55 11.52 2.13
CA TYR A 378 -16.23 11.22 1.59
C TYR A 378 -15.21 10.94 2.71
N TYR A 379 -15.14 11.77 3.75
CA TYR A 379 -14.25 11.54 4.89
C TYR A 379 -14.55 10.24 5.62
N LEU A 380 -15.84 9.88 5.77
CA LEU A 380 -16.24 8.60 6.35
C LEU A 380 -15.73 7.42 5.52
N LYS A 381 -15.90 7.46 4.19
CA LYS A 381 -15.38 6.42 3.30
C LYS A 381 -13.87 6.29 3.40
N ALA A 382 -13.15 7.41 3.47
CA ALA A 382 -11.71 7.39 3.68
C ALA A 382 -11.33 6.77 5.05
N ALA A 383 -12.04 7.12 6.13
CA ALA A 383 -11.77 6.62 7.47
C ALA A 383 -12.13 5.14 7.67
N GLN A 384 -12.95 4.55 6.80
CA GLN A 384 -13.26 3.12 6.79
C GLN A 384 -12.10 2.26 6.27
N THR A 385 -11.07 2.88 5.71
CA THR A 385 -9.81 2.20 5.36
C THR A 385 -8.88 2.12 6.57
N ASP A 386 -7.77 1.38 6.44
CA ASP A 386 -6.77 1.27 7.51
C ASP A 386 -5.82 2.48 7.62
N SER A 387 -6.25 3.66 7.14
CA SER A 387 -5.46 4.89 7.18
C SER A 387 -5.64 5.66 8.50
N PRO A 388 -4.62 5.73 9.37
CA PRO A 388 -4.67 6.53 10.59
C PRO A 388 -4.98 8.01 10.31
N SER A 389 -4.37 8.58 9.27
CA SER A 389 -4.59 9.97 8.86
C SER A 389 -6.05 10.23 8.46
N ALA A 390 -6.68 9.31 7.72
CA ALA A 390 -8.09 9.45 7.34
C ALA A 390 -9.04 9.36 8.54
N LYS A 391 -8.77 8.45 9.49
CA LYS A 391 -9.53 8.33 10.75
C LYS A 391 -9.43 9.63 11.57
N LYS A 392 -8.23 10.22 11.69
CA LYS A 392 -8.02 11.51 12.36
C LYS A 392 -8.70 12.67 11.63
N THR A 393 -8.63 12.71 10.30
CA THR A 393 -9.33 13.73 9.49
C THR A 393 -10.84 13.67 9.69
N TYR A 394 -11.43 12.47 9.69
CA TYR A 394 -12.87 12.31 9.98
C TYR A 394 -13.23 12.75 11.40
N ALA A 395 -12.37 12.50 12.39
CA ALA A 395 -12.60 12.95 13.76
C ALA A 395 -12.54 14.49 13.89
N ARG A 396 -11.61 15.16 13.18
CA ARG A 396 -11.59 16.63 13.10
C ARG A 396 -12.85 17.18 12.44
N PHE A 397 -13.29 16.54 11.35
CA PHE A 397 -14.57 16.88 10.73
C PHE A 397 -15.73 16.71 11.71
N ALA A 398 -15.80 15.62 12.47
CA ALA A 398 -16.84 15.39 13.48
C ALA A 398 -16.83 16.44 14.61
N LEU A 399 -15.67 17.01 14.92
CA LEU A 399 -15.52 18.09 15.88
C LEU A 399 -15.88 19.48 15.31
N ASP A 400 -16.04 19.62 14.00
CA ASP A 400 -16.43 20.90 13.40
C ASP A 400 -17.94 21.18 13.60
N ARG A 401 -18.26 22.32 14.20
CA ARG A 401 -19.62 22.70 14.58
C ARG A 401 -20.54 23.07 13.44
N ARG A 402 -19.97 23.38 12.27
CA ARG A 402 -20.74 23.76 11.08
C ARG A 402 -21.69 22.67 10.59
N HIS A 403 -21.54 21.44 11.10
CA HIS A 403 -22.36 20.28 10.72
C HIS A 403 -22.64 19.32 11.90
N SER A 404 -22.81 19.86 13.10
CA SER A 404 -22.94 19.12 14.38
C SER A 404 -24.18 18.22 14.52
N GLU A 405 -25.06 18.16 13.51
CA GLU A 405 -26.28 17.35 13.55
C GLU A 405 -26.06 15.87 13.22
N GLN A 406 -24.86 15.49 12.75
CA GLN A 406 -24.54 14.11 12.39
C GLN A 406 -24.01 13.32 13.59
N GLU A 407 -24.44 12.06 13.70
CA GLU A 407 -23.86 11.13 14.67
C GLU A 407 -22.56 10.53 14.11
N HIS A 408 -21.51 10.51 14.91
CA HIS A 408 -20.18 9.99 14.55
C HIS A 408 -19.71 8.87 15.50
N PRO A 409 -20.47 7.75 15.62
CA PRO A 409 -20.21 6.75 16.67
C PRO A 409 -18.90 5.98 16.49
N GLN A 410 -18.33 5.94 15.27
CA GLN A 410 -17.11 5.20 14.98
C GLN A 410 -15.82 5.96 15.33
N THR A 411 -15.87 7.29 15.51
CA THR A 411 -14.68 8.11 15.78
C THR A 411 -13.94 7.66 17.03
N VAL A 412 -14.66 7.48 18.14
CA VAL A 412 -14.04 7.10 19.42
C VAL A 412 -13.40 5.70 19.38
N PRO A 413 -14.06 4.64 18.87
CA PRO A 413 -13.41 3.34 18.67
C PRO A 413 -12.15 3.40 17.82
N TRP A 414 -12.19 4.05 16.65
CA TRP A 414 -11.03 4.13 15.75
C TRP A 414 -9.84 4.87 16.36
N LEU A 415 -10.11 6.01 17.04
CA LEU A 415 -9.02 6.76 17.68
C LEU A 415 -8.51 6.05 18.93
N THR A 416 -9.36 5.29 19.64
CA THR A 416 -8.93 4.49 20.80
C THR A 416 -7.98 3.39 20.35
N ASP A 417 -8.26 2.75 19.21
CA ASP A 417 -7.38 1.74 18.62
C ASP A 417 -6.02 2.33 18.26
N LEU A 418 -5.98 3.48 17.58
CA LEU A 418 -4.72 4.19 17.27
C LEU A 418 -3.95 4.60 18.54
N ALA A 419 -4.65 5.11 19.54
CA ALA A 419 -4.05 5.53 20.79
C ALA A 419 -3.46 4.36 21.61
N ASP A 420 -4.06 3.16 21.51
CA ASP A 420 -3.66 1.99 22.29
C ASP A 420 -2.65 1.10 21.57
N SER A 421 -2.69 1.04 20.23
CA SER A 421 -1.79 0.20 19.42
C SER A 421 -0.53 0.94 18.95
N GLU A 422 -0.63 2.25 18.68
CA GLU A 422 0.45 3.04 18.06
C GLU A 422 0.98 4.15 18.98
N ASP A 423 0.42 4.32 20.20
CA ASP A 423 0.69 5.45 21.10
C ASP A 423 0.53 6.83 20.42
N ASP A 424 -0.41 6.93 19.41
CA ASP A 424 -0.66 8.14 18.63
C ASP A 424 -1.17 9.29 19.50
N ALA A 425 -0.27 10.23 19.81
CA ALA A 425 -0.56 11.36 20.68
C ALA A 425 -1.65 12.29 20.12
N GLU A 426 -1.69 12.47 18.80
CA GLU A 426 -2.70 13.28 18.12
C GLU A 426 -4.09 12.62 18.22
N ALA A 427 -4.18 11.30 18.05
CA ALA A 427 -5.41 10.56 18.29
C ALA A 427 -5.89 10.70 19.74
N MET A 428 -4.97 10.75 20.71
CA MET A 428 -5.29 10.99 22.12
C MET A 428 -5.83 12.40 22.36
N VAL A 429 -5.28 13.43 21.70
CA VAL A 429 -5.81 14.81 21.78
C VAL A 429 -7.23 14.86 21.21
N LEU A 430 -7.45 14.27 20.03
CA LEU A 430 -8.78 14.19 19.42
C LEU A 430 -9.79 13.45 20.31
N LEU A 431 -9.38 12.35 20.96
CA LEU A 431 -10.21 11.66 21.97
C LEU A 431 -10.55 12.57 23.17
N GLY A 432 -9.59 13.38 23.60
CA GLY A 432 -9.81 14.40 24.62
C GLY A 432 -10.92 15.36 24.21
N ASN A 433 -10.84 15.91 23.01
CA ASN A 433 -11.82 16.85 22.45
C ASN A 433 -13.21 16.20 22.24
N LEU A 434 -13.27 14.96 21.70
CA LEU A 434 -14.52 14.22 21.54
C LEU A 434 -15.23 13.98 22.88
N HIS A 435 -14.49 13.57 23.92
CA HIS A 435 -15.06 13.40 25.26
C HIS A 435 -15.42 14.73 25.94
N ALA A 436 -14.68 15.81 25.68
CA ALA A 436 -14.99 17.13 26.22
C ALA A 436 -16.30 17.69 25.67
N ARG A 437 -16.57 17.43 24.37
CA ARG A 437 -17.77 17.94 23.69
C ARG A 437 -18.94 16.95 23.65
N GLY A 438 -18.69 15.67 23.89
CA GLY A 438 -19.72 14.64 23.78
C GLY A 438 -20.03 14.25 22.34
N VAL A 439 -19.05 14.35 21.42
CA VAL A 439 -19.21 13.97 20.01
C VAL A 439 -18.89 12.48 19.86
N GLY A 440 -19.81 11.70 19.31
CA GLY A 440 -19.69 10.25 19.16
C GLY A 440 -19.65 9.46 20.48
N THR A 441 -19.76 10.15 21.62
CA THR A 441 -19.72 9.58 22.97
C THR A 441 -20.39 10.56 23.97
N PRO A 442 -20.95 10.10 25.09
CA PRO A 442 -21.40 11.02 26.14
C PRO A 442 -20.26 11.90 26.66
N GLN A 443 -20.57 13.19 26.89
CA GLN A 443 -19.63 14.17 27.45
C GLN A 443 -19.02 13.67 28.77
N ASN A 444 -17.68 13.77 28.88
CA ASN A 444 -16.97 13.31 30.06
C ASN A 444 -15.63 14.02 30.27
N PHE A 445 -15.60 15.10 31.03
CA PHE A 445 -14.41 15.90 31.28
C PHE A 445 -13.29 15.13 32.01
N ARG A 446 -13.62 14.14 32.83
CA ARG A 446 -12.61 13.31 33.51
C ARG A 446 -11.85 12.44 32.47
N LYS A 447 -12.57 11.84 31.50
CA LYS A 447 -11.95 11.09 30.41
C LYS A 447 -11.16 12.02 29.50
N ALA A 448 -11.71 13.19 29.15
CA ALA A 448 -11.03 14.17 28.31
C ALA A 448 -9.66 14.55 28.89
N ARG A 449 -9.62 14.98 30.17
CA ARG A 449 -8.36 15.31 30.85
C ARG A 449 -7.37 14.14 30.91
N ARG A 450 -7.87 12.92 31.07
CA ARG A 450 -7.02 11.73 31.11
C ARG A 450 -6.37 11.49 29.75
N TRP A 451 -7.10 11.68 28.65
CA TRP A 451 -6.56 11.57 27.31
C TRP A 451 -5.54 12.67 27.02
N PHE A 452 -5.81 13.92 27.36
CA PHE A 452 -4.84 15.01 27.22
C PHE A 452 -3.54 14.74 28.00
N THR A 453 -3.64 14.27 29.24
CA THR A 453 -2.45 13.92 30.02
C THR A 453 -1.66 12.76 29.37
N ARG A 454 -2.38 11.78 28.80
CA ARG A 454 -1.74 10.66 28.08
C ARG A 454 -1.08 11.14 26.79
N ALA A 455 -1.71 12.03 26.03
CA ALA A 455 -1.17 12.62 24.81
C ALA A 455 0.17 13.33 25.06
N VAL A 456 0.23 14.22 26.04
CA VAL A 456 1.47 14.91 26.41
C VAL A 456 2.58 13.93 26.80
N LYS A 457 2.22 12.85 27.51
CA LYS A 457 3.21 11.83 27.91
C LYS A 457 3.69 11.00 26.72
N ALA A 458 2.79 10.60 25.82
CA ALA A 458 3.12 9.77 24.64
C ALA A 458 3.91 10.55 23.58
N SER A 459 3.69 11.86 23.50
CA SER A 459 4.37 12.72 22.51
C SER A 459 5.84 13.03 22.83
N GLU A 460 6.39 12.51 23.94
CA GLU A 460 7.75 12.85 24.39
C GLU A 460 8.01 14.37 24.46
N GLN A 461 6.98 15.14 24.77
CA GLN A 461 6.96 16.61 24.82
C GLN A 461 6.99 17.29 23.43
N ASP A 462 6.43 16.66 22.40
CA ASP A 462 6.19 17.36 21.12
C ASP A 462 5.48 18.69 21.37
N ALA A 463 6.13 19.78 20.88
CA ALA A 463 5.69 21.14 21.16
C ALA A 463 4.27 21.44 20.67
N ASN A 464 3.83 20.85 19.54
CA ASN A 464 2.48 21.06 19.02
C ASN A 464 1.43 20.41 19.93
N ILE A 465 1.68 19.17 20.37
CA ILE A 465 0.78 18.45 21.28
C ILE A 465 0.68 19.15 22.63
N VAL A 466 1.82 19.56 23.18
CA VAL A 466 1.86 20.31 24.46
C VAL A 466 1.08 21.61 24.34
N ASN A 467 1.31 22.38 23.28
CA ASN A 467 0.64 23.64 23.01
C ASN A 467 -0.88 23.47 22.86
N GLU A 468 -1.34 22.51 22.04
CA GLU A 468 -2.76 22.25 21.81
C GLU A 468 -3.47 21.85 23.12
N VAL A 469 -2.87 20.96 23.89
CA VAL A 469 -3.42 20.53 25.19
C VAL A 469 -3.45 21.70 26.19
N ALA A 470 -2.39 22.49 26.28
CA ALA A 470 -2.31 23.63 27.20
C ALA A 470 -3.35 24.69 26.84
N TRP A 471 -3.50 25.00 25.56
CA TRP A 471 -4.51 25.93 25.05
C TRP A 471 -5.91 25.52 25.50
N VAL A 472 -6.33 24.29 25.21
CA VAL A 472 -7.65 23.77 25.58
C VAL A 472 -7.88 23.82 27.09
N LEU A 473 -6.87 23.46 27.89
CA LEU A 473 -6.99 23.43 29.35
C LEU A 473 -6.97 24.81 30.00
N ALA A 474 -6.38 25.82 29.35
CA ALA A 474 -6.34 27.21 29.83
C ALA A 474 -7.57 28.01 29.39
N THR A 475 -7.99 27.90 28.14
CA THR A 475 -8.95 28.81 27.49
C THR A 475 -10.36 28.26 27.35
N SER A 476 -10.58 26.94 27.50
CA SER A 476 -11.90 26.34 27.31
C SER A 476 -13.02 27.05 28.07
N ASN A 477 -14.16 27.28 27.39
CA ASN A 477 -15.38 27.78 28.05
C ASN A 477 -16.07 26.75 28.98
N LEU A 478 -15.60 25.48 28.94
CA LEU A 478 -16.09 24.39 29.76
C LEU A 478 -15.32 24.36 31.11
N ASN A 479 -15.83 25.03 32.12
CA ASN A 479 -15.17 25.20 33.43
C ASN A 479 -14.68 23.88 34.05
N ASP A 480 -15.48 22.81 33.92
CA ASP A 480 -15.10 21.49 34.44
C ASP A 480 -13.96 20.80 33.64
N LEU A 481 -13.65 21.29 32.45
CA LEU A 481 -12.52 20.82 31.65
C LEU A 481 -11.20 21.47 32.04
N LYS A 482 -11.25 22.73 32.46
CA LYS A 482 -10.06 23.55 32.74
C LYS A 482 -9.11 22.92 33.76
N ARG A 483 -7.82 23.18 33.56
CA ARG A 483 -6.68 22.83 34.42
C ARG A 483 -5.59 23.89 34.27
N GLU A 484 -5.91 25.10 34.66
CA GLU A 484 -5.12 26.30 34.41
C GLU A 484 -3.68 26.16 34.93
N ALA A 485 -3.51 25.64 36.15
CA ALA A 485 -2.19 25.43 36.75
C ALA A 485 -1.38 24.37 36.02
N TYR A 486 -2.05 23.35 35.47
CA TYR A 486 -1.37 22.31 34.67
C TYR A 486 -0.99 22.85 33.29
N ALA A 487 -1.86 23.59 32.62
CA ALA A 487 -1.56 24.27 31.37
C ALA A 487 -0.33 25.20 31.50
N LEU A 488 -0.30 26.03 32.55
CA LEU A 488 0.84 26.89 32.83
C LEU A 488 2.14 26.10 33.04
N SER A 489 2.05 24.99 33.83
CA SER A 489 3.21 24.12 34.05
C SER A 489 3.74 23.51 32.73
N LEU A 490 2.86 23.05 31.84
CA LEU A 490 3.23 22.52 30.54
C LEU A 490 3.96 23.55 29.69
N MET A 491 3.36 24.72 29.51
CA MET A 491 3.94 25.78 28.71
C MET A 491 5.24 26.32 29.29
N THR A 492 5.32 26.47 30.62
CA THR A 492 6.59 26.91 31.25
C THR A 492 7.71 25.90 30.99
N THR A 493 7.43 24.59 31.16
CA THR A 493 8.42 23.55 30.87
C THR A 493 8.85 23.58 29.40
N LEU A 494 7.92 23.73 28.47
CA LEU A 494 8.21 23.79 27.04
C LEU A 494 9.08 25.00 26.70
N MET A 495 8.69 26.20 27.18
CA MET A 495 9.41 27.45 26.89
C MET A 495 10.81 27.49 27.50
N GLU A 496 11.05 26.80 28.62
CA GLU A 496 12.35 26.70 29.26
C GLU A 496 13.27 25.66 28.64
N SER A 497 12.69 24.61 27.99
CA SER A 497 13.46 23.49 27.44
C SER A 497 13.67 23.54 25.92
N ASP A 498 12.86 24.30 25.17
CA ASP A 498 12.86 24.36 23.71
C ASP A 498 12.93 25.81 23.20
N GLU A 499 14.13 26.21 22.77
CA GLU A 499 14.38 27.54 22.22
C GLU A 499 13.63 27.78 20.89
N ALA A 500 13.44 26.72 20.08
CA ALA A 500 12.69 26.80 18.82
C ALA A 500 11.20 27.03 19.08
N ALA A 501 10.64 26.37 20.08
CA ALA A 501 9.26 26.61 20.52
C ALA A 501 9.08 28.05 21.00
N ARG A 502 10.05 28.61 21.74
CA ARG A 502 10.01 29.98 22.22
C ARG A 502 10.09 31.04 21.09
N ALA A 503 10.56 30.66 19.91
CA ALA A 503 10.57 31.56 18.75
C ALA A 503 9.22 31.65 18.02
N ARG A 504 8.21 30.86 18.42
CA ARG A 504 6.91 30.77 17.74
C ARG A 504 5.86 31.62 18.43
N PRO A 505 5.25 32.62 17.74
CA PRO A 505 4.24 33.50 18.32
C PRO A 505 3.04 32.76 18.92
N GLU A 506 2.55 31.73 18.27
CA GLU A 506 1.40 30.95 18.71
C GLU A 506 1.64 30.16 20.00
N TYR A 507 2.87 29.78 20.28
CA TYR A 507 3.22 29.13 21.55
C TYR A 507 3.39 30.13 22.70
N LEU A 508 3.93 31.31 22.40
CA LEU A 508 3.98 32.42 23.35
C LEU A 508 2.58 32.88 23.73
N ASP A 509 1.64 32.96 22.76
CA ASP A 509 0.24 33.28 23.00
C ASP A 509 -0.42 32.28 23.97
N THR A 510 -0.23 30.97 23.75
CA THR A 510 -0.71 29.93 24.67
C THR A 510 -0.11 30.05 26.06
N TRP A 511 1.16 30.42 26.14
CA TRP A 511 1.83 30.63 27.43
C TRP A 511 1.27 31.85 28.15
N ALA A 512 1.05 32.97 27.44
CA ALA A 512 0.40 34.17 27.96
C ALA A 512 -1.03 33.88 28.42
N ALA A 513 -1.83 33.16 27.62
CA ALA A 513 -3.18 32.72 27.99
C ALA A 513 -3.17 31.86 29.27
N SER A 514 -2.15 30.98 29.40
CA SER A 514 -1.98 30.16 30.61
C SER A 514 -1.65 30.99 31.85
N TYR A 515 -0.84 32.05 31.72
CA TYR A 515 -0.60 33.00 32.81
C TYR A 515 -1.87 33.76 33.18
N ALA A 516 -2.60 34.29 32.19
CA ALA A 516 -3.85 35.00 32.40
C ALA A 516 -4.91 34.13 33.10
N ALA A 517 -5.05 32.87 32.68
CA ALA A 517 -5.95 31.90 33.30
C ALA A 517 -5.64 31.62 34.78
N ASN A 518 -4.39 31.79 35.19
CA ASN A 518 -3.95 31.71 36.59
C ASN A 518 -3.93 33.07 37.32
N GLY A 519 -4.53 34.13 36.74
CA GLY A 519 -4.62 35.47 37.33
C GLY A 519 -3.31 36.25 37.31
N GLN A 520 -2.28 35.83 36.57
CA GLN A 520 -0.96 36.46 36.50
C GLN A 520 -0.90 37.39 35.28
N PHE A 521 -1.78 38.40 35.23
CA PHE A 521 -1.96 39.27 34.07
C PHE A 521 -0.72 40.07 33.68
N GLU A 522 0.10 40.51 34.65
CA GLU A 522 1.34 41.23 34.35
C GLU A 522 2.25 40.36 33.49
N ARG A 523 2.46 39.11 33.87
CA ARG A 523 3.28 38.17 33.06
C ARG A 523 2.65 37.79 31.73
N ALA A 524 1.29 37.66 31.73
CA ALA A 524 0.59 37.41 30.46
C ALA A 524 0.80 38.53 29.45
N ILE A 525 0.77 39.80 29.91
CA ILE A 525 1.03 40.97 29.07
C ILE A 525 2.47 40.93 28.53
N ASP A 526 3.47 40.72 29.40
CA ASP A 526 4.88 40.68 28.99
C ASP A 526 5.14 39.62 27.90
N VAL A 527 4.60 38.41 28.10
CA VAL A 527 4.75 37.30 27.15
C VAL A 527 3.97 37.56 25.85
N GLN A 528 2.79 38.19 25.95
CA GLN A 528 1.98 38.51 24.76
C GLN A 528 2.64 39.61 23.90
N GLU A 529 3.33 40.57 24.53
CA GLU A 529 4.10 41.56 23.83
C GLU A 529 5.31 40.93 23.11
N GLU A 530 5.99 39.93 23.73
CA GLU A 530 7.01 39.11 23.06
C GLU A 530 6.42 38.33 21.84
N ALA A 531 5.21 37.75 21.99
CA ALA A 531 4.51 37.05 20.89
C ALA A 531 4.24 37.99 19.71
N LEU A 532 3.77 39.20 19.99
CA LEU A 532 3.52 40.23 18.96
C LEU A 532 4.81 40.67 18.24
N GLU A 533 5.91 40.87 18.96
CA GLU A 533 7.19 41.18 18.35
C GLU A 533 7.62 40.10 17.35
N LYS A 534 7.50 38.84 17.72
CA LYS A 534 7.80 37.70 16.84
C LYS A 534 6.85 37.59 15.63
N ALA A 535 5.56 37.83 15.83
CA ALA A 535 4.58 37.81 14.73
C ALA A 535 4.83 38.94 13.71
N GLN A 536 5.26 40.12 14.17
CA GLN A 536 5.60 41.24 13.31
C GLN A 536 6.84 40.94 12.44
N GLU A 537 7.82 40.19 12.95
CA GLU A 537 8.97 39.72 12.16
C GLU A 537 8.50 38.79 11.01
N GLY A 538 7.46 37.94 11.25
CA GLY A 538 6.86 37.03 10.27
C GLY A 538 5.90 37.68 9.26
N ASN A 539 5.44 38.91 9.56
CA ASN A 539 4.58 39.75 8.72
C ASN A 539 3.25 39.07 8.28
N ASP A 540 2.58 38.31 9.17
CA ASP A 540 1.24 37.76 8.97
C ASP A 540 0.18 38.66 9.66
N PRO A 541 -0.61 39.46 8.89
CA PRO A 541 -1.55 40.42 9.48
C PRO A 541 -2.65 39.76 10.31
N ALA A 542 -3.10 38.55 9.95
CA ALA A 542 -4.19 37.86 10.65
C ALA A 542 -3.73 37.41 12.06
N VAL A 543 -2.54 36.84 12.14
CA VAL A 543 -1.94 36.45 13.42
C VAL A 543 -1.69 37.67 14.31
N ILE A 544 -1.19 38.78 13.75
CA ILE A 544 -0.95 40.02 14.48
C ILE A 544 -2.27 40.55 15.08
N GLU A 545 -3.36 40.63 14.30
CA GLU A 545 -4.68 41.11 14.76
C GLU A 545 -5.23 40.26 15.92
N GLU A 546 -5.09 38.93 15.84
CA GLU A 546 -5.49 38.00 16.89
C GLU A 546 -4.71 38.23 18.19
N LEU A 547 -3.37 38.30 18.08
CA LEU A 547 -2.51 38.53 19.24
C LEU A 547 -2.71 39.91 19.89
N GLU A 548 -3.00 40.95 19.10
CA GLU A 548 -3.38 42.28 19.62
C GLU A 548 -4.69 42.24 20.40
N SER A 549 -5.68 41.50 19.88
CA SER A 549 -6.97 41.30 20.58
C SER A 549 -6.77 40.59 21.92
N HIS A 550 -5.92 39.55 21.97
CA HIS A 550 -5.60 38.85 23.22
C HIS A 550 -4.87 39.77 24.23
N LEU A 551 -3.92 40.59 23.75
CA LEU A 551 -3.22 41.56 24.60
C LEU A 551 -4.17 42.59 25.23
N GLU A 552 -5.12 43.13 24.46
CA GLU A 552 -6.13 44.08 24.98
C GLU A 552 -6.96 43.44 26.11
N ARG A 553 -7.35 42.21 25.97
CA ARG A 553 -8.09 41.46 27.01
C ARG A 553 -7.25 41.25 28.26
N PHE A 554 -5.98 40.86 28.12
CA PHE A 554 -5.08 40.69 29.27
C PHE A 554 -4.85 42.01 29.99
N ARG A 555 -4.71 43.14 29.26
CA ARG A 555 -4.62 44.48 29.85
C ARG A 555 -5.89 44.92 30.60
N ALA A 556 -7.06 44.42 30.15
CA ALA A 556 -8.33 44.61 30.84
C ALA A 556 -8.53 43.68 32.05
N GLY A 557 -7.60 42.76 32.33
CA GLY A 557 -7.70 41.77 33.38
C GLY A 557 -8.70 40.65 33.03
N GLU A 558 -8.90 40.38 31.73
CA GLU A 558 -9.82 39.36 31.24
C GLU A 558 -9.06 38.14 30.78
N ILE A 559 -9.58 36.94 31.12
CA ILE A 559 -9.07 35.67 30.61
C ILE A 559 -9.65 35.38 29.21
N LEU A 560 -8.94 34.62 28.40
CA LEU A 560 -9.50 34.06 27.20
C LEU A 560 -10.52 32.98 27.55
N SER A 561 -11.60 32.94 26.81
CA SER A 561 -12.62 31.91 26.95
C SER A 561 -13.08 31.50 25.56
N GLU A 562 -12.58 30.38 25.14
CA GLU A 562 -12.88 29.82 23.83
C GLU A 562 -13.74 28.57 23.92
N GLU A 563 -14.48 28.34 22.90
CA GLU A 563 -15.21 27.10 22.80
C GLU A 563 -14.19 25.96 22.59
N ALA A 564 -14.30 24.89 23.37
CA ALA A 564 -13.44 23.71 23.20
C ALA A 564 -13.46 23.24 21.74
N PRO A 565 -12.27 23.02 21.13
CA PRO A 565 -12.10 22.72 19.71
C PRO A 565 -12.77 21.41 19.26
#